data_6c3f447b9903423f26d26c8764ab8172
#
_entry.id   6c3f447b9903423f26d26c8764ab8172
#
_cell.length_a   1.000
_cell.length_b   1.000
_cell.length_c   1.000
_cell.angle_alpha   90.00
_cell.angle_beta   90.00
_cell.angle_gamma   90.00
#
_symmetry.space_group_name_H-M   'P 1'
#
loop_
_entity.id
_entity.type
_entity.pdbx_description
1 polymer ?
#
loop_
_entity_poly.entity_id
_entity_poly.type
_entity_poly.pdbx_seq_one_letter_code
_entity_poly.pdbx_strand_id
1 'polypeptide(L)'
;CIRDRYGGMQGMYDYGPLGVELKNNLKQAWWKAMVYENDNIEGLDAAILTNPTILKYSGHEDTFTDPMVDCKSCNQRFRLDQVPEQCKKEDLTEPRQFNLMFKTNVGPIEDGSSFGYLRPETAQSIFTNFKNVVDSSSKSLPFGIAQIGKAFRNEITPRNFIFRVREFEQMELEFFVEPGSDEDWHKKW
;
A
#
# COMPACT_ATOMS: atom_id res chain seq x y z
N CYS A 1 -10.58 12.57 11.70
CA CYS A 1 -11.88 13.03 11.23
C CYS A 1 -12.45 12.02 10.24
N ILE A 2 -13.64 11.54 10.51
CA ILE A 2 -14.42 10.75 9.55
C ILE A 2 -15.18 11.76 8.71
N ARG A 3 -15.22 11.60 7.39
CA ARG A 3 -16.01 12.46 6.47
C ARG A 3 -17.51 12.36 6.74
N ASP A 4 -17.93 12.85 7.90
CA ASP A 4 -19.25 12.58 8.49
C ASP A 4 -20.36 13.51 7.98
N ARG A 5 -20.03 14.70 7.47
CA ARG A 5 -21.02 15.68 7.01
C ARG A 5 -21.92 15.19 5.86
N TYR A 6 -21.35 14.43 4.92
CA TYR A 6 -22.05 13.93 3.72
C TYR A 6 -22.13 12.40 3.66
N GLY A 7 -21.95 11.72 4.80
CA GLY A 7 -21.84 10.29 4.89
C GLY A 7 -20.40 9.81 4.71
N GLY A 8 -19.85 9.23 5.77
CA GLY A 8 -18.47 8.74 5.76
C GLY A 8 -18.32 7.45 4.98
N MET A 9 -17.18 7.28 4.31
CA MET A 9 -16.77 5.99 3.75
C MET A 9 -15.96 5.24 4.81
N GLN A 10 -16.36 4.02 5.12
CA GLN A 10 -15.70 3.20 6.12
C GLN A 10 -14.21 2.97 5.77
N GLY A 11 -13.31 3.20 6.73
CA GLY A 11 -11.89 3.00 6.56
C GLY A 11 -11.18 4.08 5.73
N MET A 12 -11.78 5.26 5.62
CA MET A 12 -11.15 6.44 5.03
C MET A 12 -11.25 7.60 6.01
N TYR A 13 -10.12 8.26 6.27
CA TYR A 13 -10.01 9.32 7.27
C TYR A 13 -9.30 10.54 6.73
N ASP A 14 -9.77 11.71 7.13
CA ASP A 14 -9.07 12.97 6.91
C ASP A 14 -8.29 13.34 8.17
N TYR A 15 -7.12 13.93 8.00
CA TYR A 15 -6.33 14.49 9.11
C TYR A 15 -6.71 15.95 9.29
N GLY A 16 -7.18 16.32 10.47
CA GLY A 16 -7.41 17.71 10.85
C GLY A 16 -6.10 18.47 11.08
N PRO A 17 -6.15 19.78 11.44
CA PRO A 17 -4.96 20.63 11.54
C PRO A 17 -3.84 20.07 12.40
N LEU A 18 -4.14 19.61 13.61
CA LEU A 18 -3.13 19.00 14.49
C LEU A 18 -2.59 17.67 13.95
N GLY A 19 -3.47 16.86 13.37
CA GLY A 19 -3.08 15.56 12.81
C GLY A 19 -2.18 15.69 11.60
N VAL A 20 -2.41 16.67 10.72
CA VAL A 20 -1.57 16.89 9.54
C VAL A 20 -0.20 17.43 9.94
N GLU A 21 -0.09 18.31 10.95
CA GLU A 21 1.19 18.79 11.44
C GLU A 21 2.02 17.66 12.07
N LEU A 22 1.40 16.82 12.91
CA LEU A 22 2.08 15.66 13.48
C LEU A 22 2.59 14.70 12.39
N LYS A 23 1.76 14.44 11.39
CA LYS A 23 2.12 13.59 10.26
C LYS A 23 3.28 14.16 9.43
N ASN A 24 3.24 15.46 9.14
CA ASN A 24 4.31 16.14 8.40
C ASN A 24 5.62 16.15 9.18
N ASN A 25 5.59 16.39 10.48
CA ASN A 25 6.78 16.34 11.34
C ASN A 25 7.42 14.94 11.33
N LEU A 26 6.60 13.89 11.40
CA LEU A 26 7.10 12.52 11.33
C LEU A 26 7.74 12.21 9.96
N LYS A 27 7.08 12.60 8.88
CA LYS A 27 7.61 12.43 7.51
C LYS A 27 8.94 13.16 7.29
N GLN A 28 9.02 14.41 7.77
CA GLN A 28 10.24 15.21 7.69
C GLN A 28 11.38 14.60 8.51
N ALA A 29 11.10 14.16 9.73
CA ALA A 29 12.10 13.52 10.59
C ALA A 29 12.63 12.23 9.94
N TRP A 30 11.76 11.39 9.41
CA TRP A 30 12.15 10.16 8.72
C TRP A 30 12.96 10.45 7.45
N TRP A 31 12.50 11.41 6.63
CA TRP A 31 13.20 11.78 5.38
C TRP A 31 14.59 12.34 5.66
N LYS A 32 14.70 13.18 6.69
CA LYS A 32 15.98 13.71 7.13
C LYS A 32 16.93 12.60 7.55
N ALA A 33 16.49 11.72 8.44
CA ALA A 33 17.30 10.62 8.95
C ALA A 33 17.69 9.60 7.88
N MET A 34 16.78 9.27 6.96
CA MET A 34 17.04 8.22 5.97
C MET A 34 17.71 8.75 4.70
N VAL A 35 17.31 9.91 4.19
CA VAL A 35 17.78 10.41 2.89
C VAL A 35 18.90 11.45 3.06
N TYR A 36 18.71 12.45 3.93
CA TYR A 36 19.67 13.56 4.00
C TYR A 36 20.90 13.26 4.85
N GLU A 37 20.82 12.36 5.80
CA GLU A 37 21.91 11.96 6.68
C GLU A 37 22.71 10.74 6.14
N ASN A 38 22.34 10.22 4.94
CA ASN A 38 23.03 9.09 4.32
C ASN A 38 23.39 9.40 2.86
N ASP A 39 24.66 9.37 2.54
CA ASP A 39 25.19 9.67 1.20
C ASP A 39 24.79 8.64 0.13
N ASN A 40 24.36 7.46 0.55
CA ASN A 40 24.03 6.34 -0.33
C ASN A 40 22.53 6.02 -0.37
N ILE A 41 21.68 6.98 -0.02
CA ILE A 41 20.22 6.85 -0.15
C ILE A 41 19.70 7.93 -1.10
N GLU A 42 18.93 7.52 -2.09
CA GLU A 42 18.24 8.41 -3.04
C GLU A 42 16.75 8.49 -2.75
N GLY A 43 16.17 9.67 -2.95
CA GLY A 43 14.73 9.85 -2.82
C GLY A 43 13.98 9.56 -4.11
N LEU A 44 12.79 8.99 -4.01
CA LEU A 44 11.88 8.73 -5.11
C LEU A 44 10.45 9.20 -4.75
N ASP A 45 9.75 9.78 -5.71
CA ASP A 45 8.30 9.99 -5.63
C ASP A 45 7.66 9.46 -6.91
N ALA A 46 7.14 8.25 -6.85
CA ALA A 46 6.54 7.59 -7.99
C ALA A 46 5.01 7.78 -8.03
N ALA A 47 4.43 7.66 -9.22
CA ALA A 47 3.00 7.78 -9.43
C ALA A 47 2.19 6.73 -8.67
N ILE A 48 1.01 7.13 -8.20
CA ILE A 48 0.07 6.24 -7.48
C ILE A 48 -0.57 5.23 -8.45
N LEU A 49 -0.94 5.69 -9.65
CA LEU A 49 -1.52 4.82 -10.66
C LEU A 49 -0.45 3.87 -11.21
N THR A 50 -0.71 2.59 -11.06
CA THR A 50 0.24 1.53 -11.40
C THR A 50 -0.28 0.71 -12.58
N ASN A 51 0.60 0.44 -13.53
CA ASN A 51 0.31 -0.42 -14.67
C ASN A 51 0.03 -1.86 -14.19
N PRO A 52 -1.06 -2.51 -14.67
CA PRO A 52 -1.40 -3.87 -14.29
C PRO A 52 -0.27 -4.89 -14.50
N THR A 53 0.54 -4.71 -15.53
CA THR A 53 1.68 -5.58 -15.81
C THR A 53 2.68 -5.65 -14.65
N ILE A 54 2.92 -4.54 -13.97
CA ILE A 54 3.82 -4.51 -12.79
C ILE A 54 3.26 -5.39 -11.67
N LEU A 55 1.95 -5.24 -11.39
CA LEU A 55 1.30 -6.01 -10.32
C LEU A 55 1.10 -7.49 -10.66
N LYS A 56 1.02 -7.82 -11.95
CA LYS A 56 1.05 -9.20 -12.44
C LYS A 56 2.41 -9.85 -12.19
N TYR A 57 3.50 -9.19 -12.59
CA TYR A 57 4.85 -9.75 -12.39
C TYR A 57 5.29 -9.80 -10.93
N SER A 58 4.80 -8.91 -10.09
CA SER A 58 5.03 -8.97 -8.63
C SER A 58 4.13 -9.98 -7.90
N GLY A 59 3.20 -10.64 -8.62
CA GLY A 59 2.28 -11.64 -8.05
C GLY A 59 1.04 -11.06 -7.34
N HIS A 60 0.91 -9.73 -7.22
CA HIS A 60 -0.22 -9.11 -6.52
C HIS A 60 -1.56 -9.40 -7.19
N GLU A 61 -1.60 -9.51 -8.50
CA GLU A 61 -2.83 -9.79 -9.23
C GLU A 61 -3.44 -11.14 -8.83
N ASP A 62 -2.60 -12.14 -8.58
CA ASP A 62 -3.01 -13.51 -8.30
C ASP A 62 -3.13 -13.81 -6.80
N THR A 63 -2.28 -13.21 -5.96
CA THR A 63 -2.14 -13.61 -4.54
C THR A 63 -2.59 -12.56 -3.53
N PHE A 64 -2.80 -11.31 -3.95
CA PHE A 64 -3.19 -10.24 -3.04
C PHE A 64 -4.70 -10.27 -2.77
N THR A 65 -5.15 -11.38 -2.18
CA THR A 65 -6.56 -11.68 -1.93
C THR A 65 -6.79 -12.12 -0.49
N ASP A 66 -7.97 -11.79 0.03
CA ASP A 66 -8.47 -12.30 1.31
C ASP A 66 -9.70 -13.17 1.10
N PRO A 67 -9.87 -14.27 1.85
CA PRO A 67 -11.08 -15.06 1.82
C PRO A 67 -12.23 -14.30 2.48
N MET A 68 -13.31 -14.08 1.71
CA MET A 68 -14.49 -13.32 2.12
C MET A 68 -15.71 -14.22 2.18
N VAL A 69 -16.54 -14.03 3.21
CA VAL A 69 -17.84 -14.67 3.39
C VAL A 69 -18.93 -13.63 3.60
N ASP A 70 -20.13 -13.92 3.13
CA ASP A 70 -21.33 -13.14 3.45
C ASP A 70 -22.13 -13.88 4.53
N CYS A 71 -22.64 -13.16 5.53
CA CYS A 71 -23.54 -13.72 6.51
C CYS A 71 -24.99 -13.46 6.10
N LYS A 72 -25.78 -14.52 5.90
CA LYS A 72 -27.18 -14.45 5.46
C LYS A 72 -28.12 -13.88 6.53
N SER A 73 -27.77 -14.04 7.82
CA SER A 73 -28.60 -13.58 8.92
C SER A 73 -28.47 -12.07 9.16
N CYS A 74 -27.28 -11.50 9.06
CA CYS A 74 -27.06 -10.07 9.28
C CYS A 74 -26.81 -9.26 8.00
N ASN A 75 -26.74 -9.90 6.82
CA ASN A 75 -26.46 -9.30 5.51
C ASN A 75 -25.14 -8.50 5.46
N GLN A 76 -24.14 -8.90 6.26
CA GLN A 76 -22.82 -8.26 6.28
C GLN A 76 -21.75 -9.18 5.70
N ARG A 77 -20.68 -8.55 5.22
CA ARG A 77 -19.49 -9.22 4.69
C ARG A 77 -18.38 -9.20 5.71
N PHE A 78 -17.69 -10.33 5.80
CA PHE A 78 -16.56 -10.50 6.70
C PHE A 78 -15.41 -11.19 6.00
N ARG A 79 -14.21 -10.88 6.42
CA ARG A 79 -13.07 -11.73 6.18
C ARG A 79 -13.25 -13.03 6.99
N LEU A 80 -12.94 -14.17 6.41
CA LEU A 80 -13.23 -15.48 7.01
C LEU A 80 -12.70 -15.67 8.43
N ASP A 81 -11.49 -15.12 8.71
CA ASP A 81 -10.85 -15.18 10.03
C ASP A 81 -11.39 -14.12 11.02
N GLN A 82 -12.35 -13.30 10.62
CA GLN A 82 -12.87 -12.17 11.40
C GLN A 82 -14.40 -12.16 11.49
N VAL A 83 -15.01 -13.32 11.31
CA VAL A 83 -16.45 -13.49 11.45
C VAL A 83 -16.83 -13.33 12.94
N PRO A 84 -17.78 -12.44 13.30
CA PRO A 84 -18.23 -12.30 14.68
C PRO A 84 -18.87 -13.58 15.21
N GLU A 85 -18.71 -13.89 16.50
CA GLU A 85 -19.25 -15.08 17.16
C GLU A 85 -20.79 -15.23 17.04
N GLN A 86 -21.47 -14.12 16.91
CA GLN A 86 -22.93 -14.08 16.68
C GLN A 86 -23.38 -14.60 15.32
N CYS A 87 -22.47 -14.67 14.35
CA CYS A 87 -22.76 -15.19 13.01
C CYS A 87 -22.44 -16.70 13.00
N LYS A 88 -23.50 -17.52 12.94
CA LYS A 88 -23.33 -18.99 12.94
C LYS A 88 -22.72 -19.45 11.61
N LYS A 89 -21.96 -20.52 11.65
CA LYS A 89 -21.30 -21.10 10.47
C LYS A 89 -22.29 -21.47 9.36
N GLU A 90 -23.46 -21.97 9.72
CA GLU A 90 -24.55 -22.33 8.82
C GLU A 90 -25.16 -21.17 8.05
N ASP A 91 -25.01 -19.95 8.58
CA ASP A 91 -25.48 -18.72 7.92
C ASP A 91 -24.44 -18.09 6.99
N LEU A 92 -23.23 -18.64 6.94
CA LEU A 92 -22.17 -18.12 6.08
C LEU A 92 -22.25 -18.74 4.68
N THR A 93 -21.90 -17.93 3.69
CA THR A 93 -21.68 -18.43 2.32
C THR A 93 -20.35 -19.18 2.23
N GLU A 94 -20.17 -19.96 1.14
CA GLU A 94 -18.86 -20.47 0.80
C GLU A 94 -17.84 -19.32 0.66
N PRO A 95 -16.61 -19.52 1.14
CA PRO A 95 -15.56 -18.52 1.02
C PRO A 95 -15.21 -18.25 -0.44
N ARG A 96 -15.06 -16.98 -0.80
CA ARG A 96 -14.60 -16.54 -2.11
C ARG A 96 -13.41 -15.60 -1.97
N GLN A 97 -12.47 -15.66 -2.89
CA GLN A 97 -11.32 -14.77 -2.89
C GLN A 97 -11.74 -13.36 -3.32
N PHE A 98 -11.34 -12.39 -2.53
CA PHE A 98 -11.57 -10.97 -2.80
C PHE A 98 -10.23 -10.26 -2.97
N ASN A 99 -9.99 -9.72 -4.17
CA ASN A 99 -8.76 -8.99 -4.45
C ASN A 99 -8.80 -7.62 -3.74
N LEU A 100 -7.75 -7.31 -3.00
CA LEU A 100 -7.64 -6.09 -2.19
C LEU A 100 -7.18 -4.86 -2.99
N MET A 101 -6.91 -4.98 -4.29
CA MET A 101 -6.50 -3.83 -5.09
C MET A 101 -7.69 -3.00 -5.56
N PHE A 102 -7.53 -1.68 -5.52
CA PHE A 102 -8.46 -0.76 -6.17
C PHE A 102 -8.15 -0.65 -7.66
N LYS A 103 -9.09 -1.06 -8.49
CA LYS A 103 -9.03 -0.90 -9.95
C LYS A 103 -9.73 0.39 -10.35
N THR A 104 -9.17 1.12 -11.31
CA THR A 104 -9.76 2.35 -11.87
C THR A 104 -9.60 2.39 -13.38
N ASN A 105 -10.54 3.02 -14.07
CA ASN A 105 -10.42 3.26 -15.50
C ASN A 105 -9.38 4.34 -15.78
N VAL A 106 -8.66 4.19 -16.87
CA VAL A 106 -7.67 5.17 -17.36
C VAL A 106 -8.09 5.61 -18.76
N GLY A 107 -8.29 6.91 -18.94
CA GLY A 107 -8.81 7.46 -20.18
C GLY A 107 -10.33 7.69 -20.20
N PRO A 108 -10.88 8.18 -21.32
CA PRO A 108 -12.26 8.69 -21.39
C PRO A 108 -13.32 7.59 -21.59
N ILE A 109 -12.94 6.34 -21.89
CA ILE A 109 -13.87 5.25 -22.21
C ILE A 109 -13.85 4.24 -21.09
N GLU A 110 -15.02 3.95 -20.54
CA GLU A 110 -15.21 2.98 -19.43
C GLU A 110 -15.64 1.59 -19.96
N ASP A 111 -14.92 1.05 -20.92
CA ASP A 111 -15.19 -0.29 -21.49
C ASP A 111 -14.34 -1.40 -20.86
N GLY A 112 -13.49 -1.06 -19.90
CA GLY A 112 -12.58 -2.00 -19.25
C GLY A 112 -11.34 -2.35 -20.06
N SER A 113 -11.15 -1.79 -21.25
CA SER A 113 -9.98 -2.03 -22.10
C SER A 113 -8.73 -1.32 -21.59
N SER A 114 -8.92 -0.19 -20.90
CA SER A 114 -7.83 0.59 -20.31
C SER A 114 -8.07 0.81 -18.84
N PHE A 115 -7.27 0.18 -18.00
CA PHE A 115 -7.38 0.32 -16.55
C PHE A 115 -6.01 0.36 -15.88
N GLY A 116 -5.99 0.89 -14.67
CA GLY A 116 -4.86 0.87 -13.78
C GLY A 116 -5.29 0.47 -12.37
N TYR A 117 -4.33 0.25 -11.52
CA TYR A 117 -4.56 0.05 -10.10
C TYR A 117 -4.04 1.23 -9.27
N LEU A 118 -4.74 1.57 -8.20
CA LEU A 118 -4.13 2.36 -7.13
C LEU A 118 -3.15 1.43 -6.42
N ARG A 119 -1.88 1.82 -6.32
CA ARG A 119 -0.83 0.95 -5.76
C ARG A 119 -1.19 0.44 -4.36
N PRO A 120 -1.06 -0.86 -4.09
CA PRO A 120 -1.30 -1.45 -2.77
C PRO A 120 -0.14 -1.22 -1.79
N GLU A 121 1.03 -0.88 -2.31
CA GLU A 121 2.25 -0.53 -1.57
C GLU A 121 3.22 0.26 -2.45
N THR A 122 4.27 0.80 -1.86
CA THR A 122 5.25 1.64 -2.55
C THR A 122 6.46 0.87 -3.11
N ALA A 123 6.66 -0.38 -2.70
CA ALA A 123 7.84 -1.19 -3.07
C ALA A 123 8.00 -1.39 -4.57
N GLN A 124 6.93 -1.76 -5.31
CA GLN A 124 7.03 -2.05 -6.75
C GLN A 124 7.53 -0.85 -7.54
N SER A 125 7.15 0.36 -7.15
CA SER A 125 7.63 1.57 -7.80
C SER A 125 9.12 1.81 -7.56
N ILE A 126 9.66 1.40 -6.44
CA ILE A 126 11.09 1.45 -6.15
C ILE A 126 11.84 0.48 -7.08
N PHE A 127 11.40 -0.78 -7.14
CA PHE A 127 12.04 -1.78 -8.00
C PHE A 127 11.97 -1.42 -9.49
N THR A 128 10.84 -0.94 -9.98
CA THR A 128 10.69 -0.56 -11.40
C THR A 128 11.52 0.66 -11.78
N ASN A 129 11.80 1.55 -10.82
CA ASN A 129 12.65 2.73 -11.03
C ASN A 129 14.12 2.51 -10.69
N PHE A 130 14.52 1.33 -10.23
CA PHE A 130 15.90 1.05 -9.83
C PHE A 130 16.92 1.49 -10.91
N LYS A 131 16.73 1.03 -12.15
CA LYS A 131 17.63 1.39 -13.24
C LYS A 131 17.60 2.90 -13.54
N ASN A 132 16.44 3.52 -13.51
CA ASN A 132 16.30 4.96 -13.75
C ASN A 132 17.07 5.77 -12.69
N VAL A 133 17.00 5.35 -11.43
CA VAL A 133 17.74 5.99 -10.34
C VAL A 133 19.24 5.80 -10.52
N VAL A 134 19.72 4.58 -10.81
CA VAL A 134 21.13 4.31 -11.11
C VAL A 134 21.64 5.21 -12.23
N ASP A 135 20.91 5.25 -13.35
CA ASP A 135 21.34 6.01 -14.54
C ASP A 135 21.36 7.53 -14.30
N SER A 136 20.42 8.06 -13.48
CA SER A 136 20.28 9.50 -13.24
C SER A 136 21.16 10.02 -12.09
N SER A 137 21.43 9.20 -11.08
CA SER A 137 22.23 9.59 -9.91
C SER A 137 23.67 9.09 -9.96
N SER A 138 24.03 8.30 -10.98
CA SER A 138 25.35 7.69 -11.13
C SER A 138 25.78 6.85 -9.91
N LYS A 139 24.81 6.23 -9.24
CA LYS A 139 25.05 5.38 -8.06
C LYS A 139 25.49 3.98 -8.46
N SER A 140 26.28 3.38 -7.61
CA SER A 140 26.65 1.97 -7.64
C SER A 140 26.27 1.29 -6.34
N LEU A 141 26.15 -0.02 -6.34
CA LEU A 141 25.89 -0.79 -5.12
C LEU A 141 27.02 -0.61 -4.10
N PRO A 142 26.73 -0.52 -2.81
CA PRO A 142 25.42 -0.56 -2.20
C PRO A 142 24.76 0.83 -2.09
N PHE A 143 23.48 0.92 -2.42
CA PHE A 143 22.71 2.14 -2.21
C PHE A 143 21.24 1.82 -1.96
N GLY A 144 20.49 2.77 -1.40
CA GLY A 144 19.08 2.63 -1.14
C GLY A 144 18.22 3.63 -1.91
N ILE A 145 16.95 3.29 -2.06
CA ILE A 145 15.93 4.18 -2.60
C ILE A 145 14.82 4.30 -1.56
N ALA A 146 14.54 5.53 -1.14
CA ALA A 146 13.52 5.84 -0.15
C ALA A 146 12.32 6.55 -0.78
N GLN A 147 11.13 6.22 -0.34
CA GLN A 147 9.90 6.84 -0.80
C GLN A 147 8.92 7.06 0.35
N ILE A 148 8.24 8.20 0.34
CA ILE A 148 7.04 8.44 1.14
C ILE A 148 5.86 8.57 0.19
N GLY A 149 4.83 7.76 0.37
CA GLY A 149 3.71 7.84 -0.54
C GLY A 149 2.45 7.14 -0.06
N LYS A 150 1.33 7.52 -0.66
CA LYS A 150 0.04 6.88 -0.40
C LYS A 150 0.00 5.50 -1.02
N ALA A 151 -0.65 4.58 -0.30
CA ALA A 151 -1.01 3.24 -0.74
C ALA A 151 -2.48 2.95 -0.42
N PHE A 152 -3.06 1.98 -1.13
CA PHE A 152 -4.50 1.73 -1.12
C PHE A 152 -4.77 0.23 -1.07
N ARG A 153 -5.56 -0.18 -0.07
CA ARG A 153 -6.01 -1.58 0.05
C ARG A 153 -7.50 -1.61 0.29
N ASN A 154 -8.25 -2.23 -0.58
CA ASN A 154 -9.71 -2.36 -0.48
C ASN A 154 -10.08 -3.36 0.62
N GLU A 155 -9.77 -3.02 1.86
CA GLU A 155 -10.01 -3.86 3.04
C GLU A 155 -11.48 -4.25 3.15
N ILE A 156 -11.76 -5.54 3.36
CA ILE A 156 -13.10 -6.08 3.56
C ILE A 156 -13.69 -5.49 4.85
N THR A 157 -12.91 -5.51 5.93
CA THR A 157 -13.33 -5.05 7.26
C THR A 157 -12.31 -4.05 7.83
N PRO A 158 -12.37 -2.76 7.43
CA PRO A 158 -11.59 -1.73 8.10
C PRO A 158 -11.99 -1.60 9.57
N ARG A 159 -11.01 -1.42 10.46
CA ARG A 159 -11.26 -1.36 11.92
C ARG A 159 -10.10 -0.73 12.67
N ASN A 160 -10.29 -0.50 13.96
CA ASN A 160 -9.29 0.04 14.87
C ASN A 160 -8.80 1.43 14.45
N PHE A 161 -9.74 2.31 14.08
CA PHE A 161 -9.49 3.69 13.64
C PHE A 161 -8.47 3.71 12.47
N ILE A 162 -7.36 4.43 12.59
CA ILE A 162 -6.35 4.56 11.53
C ILE A 162 -5.42 3.33 11.41
N PHE A 163 -5.60 2.31 12.24
CA PHE A 163 -4.71 1.14 12.25
C PHE A 163 -4.95 0.21 11.04
N ARG A 164 -6.21 0.06 10.61
CA ARG A 164 -6.57 -0.69 9.40
C ARG A 164 -7.54 0.11 8.55
N VAL A 165 -7.01 0.76 7.54
CA VAL A 165 -7.71 1.71 6.67
C VAL A 165 -7.50 1.36 5.20
N ARG A 166 -8.31 1.93 4.31
CA ARG A 166 -8.24 1.70 2.87
C ARG A 166 -7.28 2.61 2.15
N GLU A 167 -6.99 3.77 2.72
CA GLU A 167 -6.03 4.74 2.22
C GLU A 167 -5.06 5.10 3.35
N PHE A 168 -3.77 4.90 3.14
CA PHE A 168 -2.73 5.16 4.13
C PHE A 168 -1.45 5.68 3.47
N GLU A 169 -0.49 6.10 4.25
CA GLU A 169 0.84 6.46 3.76
C GLU A 169 1.88 5.46 4.27
N GLN A 170 2.85 5.15 3.42
CA GLN A 170 4.03 4.37 3.76
C GLN A 170 5.28 5.24 3.65
N MET A 171 6.22 5.00 4.53
CA MET A 171 7.60 5.44 4.43
C MET A 171 8.43 4.18 4.27
N GLU A 172 9.03 4.00 3.10
CA GLU A 172 9.67 2.76 2.70
C GLU A 172 11.06 3.05 2.14
N LEU A 173 12.03 2.20 2.46
CA LEU A 173 13.39 2.26 1.98
C LEU A 173 13.81 0.85 1.59
N GLU A 174 14.18 0.68 0.32
CA GLU A 174 14.79 -0.54 -0.19
C GLU A 174 16.28 -0.32 -0.36
N PHE A 175 17.09 -1.14 0.31
CA PHE A 175 18.54 -1.04 0.27
C PHE A 175 19.13 -2.17 -0.56
N PHE A 176 19.76 -1.82 -1.67
CA PHE A 176 20.29 -2.74 -2.66
C PHE A 176 21.77 -3.00 -2.40
N VAL A 177 22.14 -4.26 -2.33
CA VAL A 177 23.50 -4.72 -2.03
C VAL A 177 24.00 -5.72 -3.07
N GLU A 178 25.29 -5.95 -3.13
CA GLU A 178 25.84 -7.01 -3.95
C GLU A 178 25.43 -8.38 -3.42
N PRO A 179 25.14 -9.36 -4.30
CA PRO A 179 24.81 -10.72 -3.90
C PRO A 179 25.85 -11.31 -2.93
N GLY A 180 25.38 -11.86 -1.82
CA GLY A 180 26.22 -12.47 -0.79
C GLY A 180 26.79 -11.52 0.28
N SER A 181 26.46 -10.22 0.22
CA SER A 181 26.80 -9.23 1.25
C SER A 181 25.64 -8.82 2.16
N ASP A 182 24.48 -9.43 1.98
CA ASP A 182 23.23 -9.11 2.65
C ASP A 182 23.28 -9.27 4.19
N GLU A 183 23.92 -10.33 4.70
CA GLU A 183 24.07 -10.53 6.14
C GLU A 183 24.88 -9.43 6.84
N ASP A 184 25.93 -8.95 6.20
CA ASP A 184 26.79 -7.90 6.76
C ASP A 184 26.07 -6.55 6.77
N TRP A 185 25.33 -6.27 5.70
CA TRP A 185 24.51 -5.06 5.62
C TRP A 185 23.31 -5.10 6.59
N HIS A 186 22.69 -6.26 6.77
CA HIS A 186 21.63 -6.42 7.77
C HIS A 186 22.10 -6.16 9.21
N LYS A 187 23.37 -6.54 9.54
CA LYS A 187 23.94 -6.24 10.86
C LYS A 187 24.32 -4.76 11.03
N LYS A 188 24.57 -4.08 9.92
CA LYS A 188 24.96 -2.67 9.93
C LYS A 188 23.76 -1.74 10.09
N TRP A 189 22.61 -2.09 9.50
CA TRP A 189 21.33 -1.40 9.64
C TRP A 189 20.56 -1.81 10.89
#